data_328fa1fbe0ed6ee1f7ef1a885eb4b8b2
#
_entry.id   328fa1fbe0ed6ee1f7ef1a885eb4b8b2
#
_cell.length_a   1.000
_cell.length_b   1.000
_cell.length_c   1.000
_cell.angle_alpha   90.00
_cell.angle_beta   90.00
_cell.angle_gamma   90.00
#
_symmetry.space_group_name_H-M   'P 1'
#
loop_
_entity.id
_entity.type
_entity.pdbx_description
1 polymer ?
#
loop_
_entity_poly.entity_id
_entity_poly.type
_entity_poly.pdbx_seq_one_letter_code
_entity_poly.pdbx_strand_id
1 'polypeptide(L)'
;MKVRILHWLLLLWLVLLLSQYDVLLQYLALWLSYTKLIFTDFNGAVDVLNLRLVDVILAVKLFVALPVLYFLFRKKWKFLQNKLSFSYAILSLLIWILIFASIITNENPEFSKNLSVTKLLPPFSNLKVLKLVDETDNSITEREQFIHQVNKAIKQPFNEHIIFTDSIVVSESVIYYQKSHRTQLQKEKLLLKDGKPVIESKFFLLGTDEYGRDNFARLIYGTRISLFVGFGAVIVSFFIGIILGFTAGYRGGMFDTVLNRFTELFLSFPVIYLIVLILALFGSSLFSVIIVLGISGWMTLFKIVRGEVVSLKQKDFFISAELIGLNKLQLLGTEILPVILAPVIVNLVFLFSNVILAEAALSYLGLGTGNMHPSWGAMINSGQEYIYKAWWMIVFPGTALILTLFAVNSSGREINKIINPRLER
;
A
#
# COMPACT_ATOMS: atom_id res chain seq x y z
N MET A 1 28.06 -1.48 -17.65
CA MET A 1 27.54 -2.65 -16.90
C MET A 1 26.02 -2.64 -16.95
N LYS A 2 25.36 -3.66 -17.52
CA LYS A 2 23.89 -3.67 -17.58
C LYS A 2 23.34 -4.04 -16.19
N VAL A 3 22.64 -3.12 -15.54
CA VAL A 3 22.00 -3.34 -14.23
C VAL A 3 20.89 -4.39 -14.40
N ARG A 4 20.90 -5.43 -13.55
CA ARG A 4 19.86 -6.46 -13.49
C ARG A 4 18.87 -6.13 -12.39
N ILE A 5 17.65 -6.64 -12.49
CA ILE A 5 16.60 -6.47 -11.45
C ILE A 5 17.14 -6.85 -10.06
N LEU A 6 17.91 -7.91 -10.00
CA LEU A 6 18.58 -8.38 -8.78
C LEU A 6 19.45 -7.31 -8.09
N HIS A 7 20.33 -6.65 -8.86
CA HIS A 7 21.22 -5.61 -8.28
C HIS A 7 20.41 -4.43 -7.73
N TRP A 8 19.29 -4.12 -8.38
CA TRP A 8 18.37 -3.08 -7.94
C TRP A 8 17.70 -3.45 -6.61
N LEU A 9 17.16 -4.67 -6.48
CA LEU A 9 16.55 -5.15 -5.23
C LEU A 9 17.55 -5.22 -4.07
N LEU A 10 18.77 -5.66 -4.32
CA LEU A 10 19.84 -5.65 -3.32
C LEU A 10 20.21 -4.22 -2.91
N LEU A 11 20.24 -3.29 -3.86
CA LEU A 11 20.48 -1.88 -3.56
C LEU A 11 19.36 -1.31 -2.69
N LEU A 12 18.09 -1.55 -3.00
CA LEU A 12 16.96 -1.13 -2.18
C LEU A 12 17.05 -1.71 -0.76
N TRP A 13 17.40 -2.99 -0.64
CA TRP A 13 17.58 -3.64 0.66
C TRP A 13 18.69 -3.00 1.47
N LEU A 14 19.85 -2.74 0.84
CA LEU A 14 21.01 -2.13 1.48
C LEU A 14 20.74 -0.66 1.89
N VAL A 15 20.08 0.10 1.02
CA VAL A 15 19.67 1.49 1.33
C VAL A 15 18.75 1.51 2.54
N LEU A 16 17.76 0.61 2.60
CA LEU A 16 16.83 0.54 3.73
C LEU A 16 17.55 0.09 5.01
N LEU A 17 18.46 -0.88 4.91
CA LEU A 17 19.28 -1.32 6.04
C LEU A 17 20.12 -0.18 6.62
N LEU A 18 20.78 0.61 5.77
CA LEU A 18 21.66 1.69 6.22
C LEU A 18 20.88 2.92 6.70
N SER A 19 19.78 3.26 6.05
CA SER A 19 19.00 4.47 6.38
C SER A 19 18.11 4.29 7.60
N GLN A 20 17.64 3.06 7.87
CA GLN A 20 16.69 2.75 8.94
C GLN A 20 17.23 1.72 9.95
N TYR A 21 18.56 1.69 10.13
CA TYR A 21 19.22 0.73 11.00
C TYR A 21 18.66 0.73 12.43
N ASP A 22 18.49 1.90 13.03
CA ASP A 22 17.97 2.05 14.38
C ASP A 22 16.52 1.57 14.52
N VAL A 23 15.68 1.86 13.52
CA VAL A 23 14.28 1.40 13.45
C VAL A 23 14.24 -0.12 13.31
N LEU A 24 15.09 -0.69 12.46
CA LEU A 24 15.18 -2.14 12.27
C LEU A 24 15.61 -2.85 13.57
N LEU A 25 16.56 -2.30 14.31
CA LEU A 25 16.96 -2.86 15.62
C LEU A 25 15.82 -2.81 16.62
N GLN A 26 15.11 -1.68 16.73
CA GLN A 26 13.95 -1.56 17.62
C GLN A 26 12.85 -2.56 17.26
N TYR A 27 12.55 -2.72 15.97
CA TYR A 27 11.53 -3.65 15.48
C TYR A 27 11.94 -5.12 15.66
N LEU A 28 13.23 -5.42 15.51
CA LEU A 28 13.78 -6.75 15.81
C LEU A 28 13.65 -7.08 17.31
N ALA A 29 14.01 -6.14 18.19
CA ALA A 29 13.85 -6.29 19.63
C ALA A 29 12.37 -6.48 19.99
N LEU A 30 11.47 -5.72 19.37
CA LEU A 30 10.03 -5.84 19.56
C LEU A 30 9.50 -7.21 19.10
N TRP A 31 9.96 -7.73 17.98
CA TRP A 31 9.62 -9.09 17.53
C TRP A 31 10.10 -10.15 18.53
N LEU A 32 11.33 -10.05 19.03
CA LEU A 32 11.86 -10.98 20.03
C LEU A 32 11.08 -10.91 21.35
N SER A 33 10.76 -9.70 21.83
CA SER A 33 9.94 -9.50 23.04
C SER A 33 8.52 -10.03 22.86
N TYR A 34 7.90 -9.86 21.68
CA TYR A 34 6.59 -10.43 21.38
C TYR A 34 6.62 -11.95 21.37
N THR A 35 7.65 -12.56 20.77
CA THR A 35 7.80 -14.02 20.81
C THR A 35 7.95 -14.53 22.24
N LYS A 36 8.70 -13.83 23.10
CA LYS A 36 8.80 -14.17 24.53
C LYS A 36 7.43 -14.08 25.20
N LEU A 37 6.67 -13.00 24.98
CA LEU A 37 5.34 -12.79 25.56
C LEU A 37 4.35 -13.90 25.17
N ILE A 38 4.39 -14.40 23.93
CA ILE A 38 3.57 -15.55 23.51
C ILE A 38 3.81 -16.79 24.38
N PHE A 39 5.06 -17.04 24.80
CA PHE A 39 5.39 -18.20 25.61
C PHE A 39 5.14 -17.98 27.14
N THR A 40 5.19 -16.73 27.62
CA THR A 40 5.01 -16.42 29.05
C THR A 40 3.56 -16.05 29.38
N ASP A 41 2.87 -15.32 28.52
CA ASP A 41 1.48 -14.88 28.66
C ASP A 41 0.78 -14.84 27.31
N PHE A 42 0.25 -15.98 26.88
CA PHE A 42 -0.42 -16.09 25.58
C PHE A 42 -1.65 -15.17 25.46
N ASN A 43 -2.46 -15.09 26.52
CA ASN A 43 -3.66 -14.24 26.49
C ASN A 43 -3.28 -12.75 26.40
N GLY A 44 -2.30 -12.32 27.20
CA GLY A 44 -1.76 -10.98 27.10
C GLY A 44 -1.15 -10.66 25.73
N ALA A 45 -0.50 -11.63 25.08
CA ALA A 45 0.02 -11.47 23.72
C ALA A 45 -1.09 -11.28 22.67
N VAL A 46 -2.21 -11.99 22.80
CA VAL A 46 -3.38 -11.84 21.91
C VAL A 46 -4.05 -10.49 22.11
N ASP A 47 -4.21 -10.03 23.33
CA ASP A 47 -4.84 -8.75 23.68
C ASP A 47 -4.07 -7.53 23.15
N VAL A 48 -2.74 -7.61 23.08
CA VAL A 48 -1.87 -6.52 22.57
C VAL A 48 -1.77 -6.54 21.04
N LEU A 49 -2.21 -7.62 20.40
CA LEU A 49 -2.10 -7.78 18.96
C LEU A 49 -3.02 -6.78 18.24
N ASN A 50 -2.42 -5.88 17.48
CA ASN A 50 -3.12 -4.96 16.59
C ASN A 50 -2.51 -4.96 15.19
N LEU A 51 -3.23 -4.42 14.20
CA LEU A 51 -2.81 -4.42 12.79
C LEU A 51 -1.42 -3.79 12.57
N ARG A 52 -1.07 -2.74 13.33
CA ARG A 52 0.24 -2.09 13.21
C ARG A 52 1.37 -2.95 13.73
N LEU A 53 1.16 -3.60 14.86
CA LEU A 53 2.16 -4.52 15.43
C LEU A 53 2.39 -5.71 14.51
N VAL A 54 1.31 -6.28 13.95
CA VAL A 54 1.39 -7.35 12.94
C VAL A 54 2.18 -6.89 11.73
N ASP A 55 1.88 -5.70 11.20
CA ASP A 55 2.58 -5.11 10.06
C ASP A 55 4.09 -4.98 10.31
N VAL A 56 4.48 -4.39 11.43
CA VAL A 56 5.89 -4.22 11.82
C VAL A 56 6.60 -5.56 11.94
N ILE A 57 5.98 -6.54 12.64
CA ILE A 57 6.57 -7.87 12.82
C ILE A 57 6.73 -8.59 11.48
N LEU A 58 5.72 -8.54 10.60
CA LEU A 58 5.78 -9.15 9.28
C LEU A 58 6.85 -8.47 8.41
N ALA A 59 6.92 -7.15 8.41
CA ALA A 59 7.90 -6.40 7.65
C ALA A 59 9.34 -6.78 8.06
N VAL A 60 9.63 -6.86 9.37
CA VAL A 60 10.95 -7.25 9.85
C VAL A 60 11.27 -8.70 9.51
N LYS A 61 10.33 -9.63 9.71
CA LYS A 61 10.52 -11.05 9.34
C LYS A 61 10.85 -11.20 7.86
N LEU A 62 10.09 -10.54 6.99
CA LEU A 62 10.34 -10.55 5.54
C LEU A 62 11.66 -9.89 5.19
N PHE A 63 12.02 -8.76 5.83
CA PHE A 63 13.28 -8.07 5.60
C PHE A 63 14.48 -8.96 5.92
N VAL A 64 14.46 -9.68 7.04
CA VAL A 64 15.51 -10.63 7.45
C VAL A 64 15.50 -11.89 6.57
N ALA A 65 14.33 -12.38 6.18
CA ALA A 65 14.21 -13.59 5.35
C ALA A 65 14.65 -13.37 3.90
N LEU A 66 14.53 -12.15 3.34
CA LEU A 66 14.82 -11.86 1.94
C LEU A 66 16.22 -12.31 1.47
N PRO A 67 17.35 -12.01 2.15
CA PRO A 67 18.67 -12.47 1.76
C PRO A 67 18.79 -14.00 1.76
N VAL A 68 18.16 -14.64 2.74
CA VAL A 68 18.16 -16.12 2.88
C VAL A 68 17.35 -16.74 1.75
N LEU A 69 16.13 -16.26 1.50
CA LEU A 69 15.27 -16.70 0.40
C LEU A 69 15.97 -16.49 -0.95
N TYR A 70 16.61 -15.34 -1.13
CA TYR A 70 17.40 -15.09 -2.32
C TYR A 70 18.49 -16.15 -2.50
N PHE A 71 19.30 -16.43 -1.49
CA PHE A 71 20.39 -17.41 -1.58
C PHE A 71 19.87 -18.82 -1.91
N LEU A 72 18.75 -19.23 -1.31
CA LEU A 72 18.12 -20.52 -1.54
C LEU A 72 17.53 -20.65 -2.95
N PHE A 73 16.89 -19.61 -3.46
CA PHE A 73 16.09 -19.67 -4.70
C PHE A 73 16.75 -19.00 -5.92
N ARG A 74 17.96 -18.42 -5.80
CA ARG A 74 18.65 -17.69 -6.87
C ARG A 74 18.74 -18.43 -8.21
N LYS A 75 18.86 -19.76 -8.18
CA LYS A 75 18.94 -20.60 -9.39
C LYS A 75 17.57 -20.76 -10.08
N LYS A 76 16.47 -20.73 -9.32
CA LYS A 76 15.10 -20.90 -9.84
C LYS A 76 14.53 -19.58 -10.37
N TRP A 77 14.95 -18.45 -9.88
CA TRP A 77 14.42 -17.13 -10.24
C TRP A 77 15.18 -16.50 -11.41
N LYS A 78 15.12 -17.16 -12.58
CA LYS A 78 15.72 -16.64 -13.82
C LYS A 78 15.25 -15.22 -14.18
N PHE A 79 14.03 -14.86 -13.83
CA PHE A 79 13.47 -13.53 -14.02
C PHE A 79 14.32 -12.42 -13.37
N LEU A 80 14.89 -12.65 -12.17
CA LEU A 80 15.74 -11.67 -11.48
C LEU A 80 17.06 -11.39 -12.20
N GLN A 81 17.43 -12.22 -13.16
CA GLN A 81 18.62 -12.04 -13.99
C GLN A 81 18.36 -11.17 -15.22
N ASN A 82 17.09 -10.85 -15.50
CA ASN A 82 16.72 -10.00 -16.63
C ASN A 82 17.25 -8.58 -16.46
N LYS A 83 17.39 -7.89 -17.59
CA LYS A 83 17.78 -6.48 -17.62
C LYS A 83 16.71 -5.64 -16.93
N LEU A 84 17.14 -4.75 -16.05
CA LEU A 84 16.24 -3.79 -15.42
C LEU A 84 15.73 -2.79 -16.46
N SER A 85 14.42 -2.77 -16.70
CA SER A 85 13.74 -1.69 -17.40
C SER A 85 13.26 -0.63 -16.40
N PHE A 86 12.98 0.57 -16.86
CA PHE A 86 12.45 1.64 -16.01
C PHE A 86 11.11 1.25 -15.35
N SER A 87 10.24 0.55 -16.09
CA SER A 87 8.96 0.06 -15.57
C SER A 87 9.13 -0.95 -14.44
N TYR A 88 10.06 -1.93 -14.62
CA TYR A 88 10.34 -2.90 -13.56
C TYR A 88 11.01 -2.28 -12.34
N ALA A 89 11.80 -1.21 -12.52
CA ALA A 89 12.37 -0.47 -11.41
C ALA A 89 11.28 0.20 -10.56
N ILE A 90 10.30 0.85 -11.21
CA ILE A 90 9.17 1.48 -10.52
C ILE A 90 8.28 0.41 -9.85
N LEU A 91 7.90 -0.66 -10.55
CA LEU A 91 7.06 -1.71 -9.99
C LEU A 91 7.72 -2.39 -8.78
N SER A 92 9.02 -2.67 -8.87
CA SER A 92 9.74 -3.23 -7.73
C SER A 92 9.81 -2.27 -6.54
N LEU A 93 9.97 -0.96 -6.78
CA LEU A 93 9.90 0.06 -5.73
C LEU A 93 8.51 0.12 -5.09
N LEU A 94 7.44 0.05 -5.88
CA LEU A 94 6.07 0.04 -5.37
C LEU A 94 5.78 -1.20 -4.51
N ILE A 95 6.23 -2.38 -4.96
CA ILE A 95 6.13 -3.61 -4.16
C ILE A 95 6.95 -3.49 -2.88
N TRP A 96 8.12 -2.87 -2.96
CA TRP A 96 8.97 -2.61 -1.80
C TRP A 96 8.27 -1.70 -0.78
N ILE A 97 7.65 -0.62 -1.24
CA ILE A 97 6.84 0.27 -0.40
C ILE A 97 5.63 -0.48 0.18
N LEU A 98 4.94 -1.29 -0.61
CA LEU A 98 3.80 -2.08 -0.16
C LEU A 98 4.16 -2.97 1.04
N ILE A 99 5.33 -3.60 1.00
CA ILE A 99 5.78 -4.54 2.05
C ILE A 99 6.42 -3.81 3.23
N PHE A 100 7.28 -2.82 2.96
CA PHE A 100 8.18 -2.23 3.97
C PHE A 100 7.80 -0.79 4.37
N ALA A 101 6.55 -0.35 4.14
CA ALA A 101 6.14 1.02 4.48
C ALA A 101 6.46 1.38 5.94
N SER A 102 6.21 0.48 6.89
CA SER A 102 6.47 0.68 8.32
C SER A 102 7.97 0.81 8.66
N ILE A 103 8.86 0.24 7.85
CA ILE A 103 10.31 0.40 8.02
C ILE A 103 10.78 1.66 7.27
N ILE A 104 10.26 1.95 6.08
CA ILE A 104 10.64 3.14 5.27
C ILE A 104 10.33 4.42 6.03
N THR A 105 9.18 4.46 6.71
CA THR A 105 8.81 5.57 7.57
C THR A 105 8.25 5.07 8.90
N ASN A 106 8.93 5.40 9.99
CA ASN A 106 8.47 5.14 11.36
C ASN A 106 7.38 6.14 11.80
N GLU A 107 7.06 7.14 10.98
CA GLU A 107 6.05 8.13 11.30
C GLU A 107 4.64 7.59 11.12
N ASN A 108 3.73 8.03 12.00
CA ASN A 108 2.32 7.78 11.81
C ASN A 108 1.76 8.73 10.74
N PRO A 109 1.12 8.26 9.66
CA PRO A 109 0.59 9.12 8.60
C PRO A 109 -0.52 10.06 9.09
N GLU A 110 -1.15 9.77 10.23
CA GLU A 110 -2.22 10.58 10.81
C GLU A 110 -1.72 11.41 12.02
N PHE A 111 -0.41 11.39 12.29
CA PHE A 111 0.16 12.17 13.39
C PHE A 111 0.05 13.66 13.11
N SER A 112 -0.66 14.38 14.00
CA SER A 112 -0.88 15.83 13.92
C SER A 112 -0.67 16.46 15.30
N LYS A 113 0.13 17.52 15.38
CA LYS A 113 0.33 18.29 16.60
C LYS A 113 0.83 19.71 16.31
N ASN A 114 0.45 20.68 17.16
CA ASN A 114 0.87 22.08 17.10
C ASN A 114 0.64 22.71 15.71
N LEU A 115 -0.62 22.69 15.25
CA LEU A 115 -1.03 23.18 13.92
C LEU A 115 -0.55 24.61 13.62
N SER A 116 -0.35 25.44 14.65
CA SER A 116 0.17 26.81 14.48
C SER A 116 1.52 26.86 13.77
N VAL A 117 2.37 25.83 13.95
CA VAL A 117 3.73 25.77 13.37
C VAL A 117 3.90 24.64 12.35
N THR A 118 3.08 23.58 12.41
CA THR A 118 3.24 22.41 11.52
C THR A 118 2.41 22.48 10.26
N LYS A 119 1.36 23.34 10.22
CA LYS A 119 0.42 23.41 9.09
C LYS A 119 1.08 23.96 7.81
N LEU A 120 0.96 23.24 6.70
CA LEU A 120 1.38 23.63 5.35
C LEU A 120 2.86 24.04 5.27
N LEU A 121 3.73 23.30 5.95
CA LEU A 121 5.17 23.51 5.81
C LEU A 121 5.64 23.07 4.43
N PRO A 122 6.47 23.89 3.76
CA PRO A 122 7.02 23.50 2.46
C PRO A 122 7.96 22.29 2.55
N PRO A 123 8.21 21.58 1.44
CA PRO A 123 9.23 20.55 1.39
C PRO A 123 10.58 21.02 1.91
N PHE A 124 11.34 20.11 2.53
CA PHE A 124 12.64 20.34 3.15
C PHE A 124 12.62 21.29 4.36
N SER A 125 11.47 21.48 4.99
CA SER A 125 11.35 22.24 6.25
C SER A 125 11.89 21.47 7.43
N ASN A 126 12.40 22.20 8.42
CA ASN A 126 12.91 21.68 9.67
C ASN A 126 12.29 22.42 10.86
N LEU A 127 11.73 21.68 11.82
CA LEU A 127 11.21 22.22 13.07
C LEU A 127 11.98 21.68 14.27
N LYS A 128 12.09 22.49 15.31
CA LYS A 128 12.62 22.03 16.61
C LYS A 128 11.52 21.32 17.40
N VAL A 129 11.92 20.27 18.11
CA VAL A 129 11.03 19.43 18.91
C VAL A 129 11.56 19.40 20.34
N LEU A 130 10.73 19.84 21.28
CA LEU A 130 10.96 19.68 22.71
C LEU A 130 10.34 18.35 23.17
N LYS A 131 11.08 17.57 23.97
CA LYS A 131 10.58 16.36 24.61
C LYS A 131 10.23 16.64 26.06
N LEU A 132 9.02 16.25 26.45
CA LEU A 132 8.53 16.29 27.83
C LEU A 132 8.86 14.98 28.55
N VAL A 133 8.88 15.03 29.89
CA VAL A 133 9.02 13.83 30.71
C VAL A 133 7.81 12.92 30.53
N ASP A 134 8.06 11.64 30.39
CA ASP A 134 7.05 10.59 30.41
C ASP A 134 7.02 9.98 31.82
N GLU A 135 5.95 10.20 32.57
CA GLU A 135 5.85 9.76 33.97
C GLU A 135 5.53 8.27 34.12
N THR A 136 5.48 7.49 33.05
CA THR A 136 4.91 6.12 33.03
C THR A 136 5.93 4.99 33.19
N ASP A 137 7.07 5.19 33.84
CA ASP A 137 8.14 4.18 33.89
C ASP A 137 8.07 3.19 35.10
N ASN A 138 6.89 3.01 35.74
CA ASN A 138 6.67 2.01 36.76
C ASN A 138 5.93 0.77 36.22
N SER A 139 6.40 0.19 35.14
CA SER A 139 5.83 -1.04 34.60
C SER A 139 6.20 -2.25 35.45
N ILE A 140 5.18 -2.87 36.04
CA ILE A 140 5.35 -3.97 37.00
C ILE A 140 5.26 -5.34 36.30
N THR A 141 4.52 -5.45 35.20
CA THR A 141 4.26 -6.71 34.49
C THR A 141 5.01 -6.79 33.15
N GLU A 142 5.33 -8.03 32.67
CA GLU A 142 5.95 -8.25 31.36
C GLU A 142 5.08 -7.69 30.21
N ARG A 143 3.75 -7.76 30.37
CA ARG A 143 2.79 -7.19 29.42
C ARG A 143 2.90 -5.66 29.34
N GLU A 144 2.97 -4.97 30.46
CA GLU A 144 3.11 -3.51 30.53
C GLU A 144 4.45 -3.04 29.95
N GLN A 145 5.53 -3.76 30.21
CA GLN A 145 6.85 -3.52 29.63
C GLN A 145 6.79 -3.65 28.11
N PHE A 146 6.09 -4.68 27.61
CA PHE A 146 5.92 -4.86 26.17
C PHE A 146 5.08 -3.73 25.53
N ILE A 147 3.97 -3.33 26.16
CA ILE A 147 3.14 -2.20 25.70
C ILE A 147 3.99 -0.91 25.64
N HIS A 148 4.80 -0.65 26.63
CA HIS A 148 5.72 0.49 26.64
C HIS A 148 6.72 0.42 25.46
N GLN A 149 7.31 -0.76 25.21
CA GLN A 149 8.18 -0.97 24.04
C GLN A 149 7.44 -0.73 22.72
N VAL A 150 6.20 -1.21 22.58
CA VAL A 150 5.35 -0.96 21.40
C VAL A 150 5.12 0.53 21.18
N ASN A 151 4.72 1.26 22.22
CA ASN A 151 4.44 2.69 22.15
C ASN A 151 5.70 3.53 21.83
N LYS A 152 6.87 3.06 22.27
CA LYS A 152 8.15 3.69 21.94
C LYS A 152 8.60 3.41 20.51
N ALA A 153 8.43 2.18 20.05
CA ALA A 153 8.87 1.76 18.72
C ALA A 153 7.88 2.16 17.59
N ILE A 154 6.59 2.07 17.86
CA ILE A 154 5.51 2.37 16.89
C ILE A 154 4.88 3.71 17.26
N LYS A 155 5.17 4.74 16.48
CA LYS A 155 4.65 6.09 16.73
C LYS A 155 3.12 6.12 16.60
N GLN A 156 2.47 6.62 17.64
CA GLN A 156 1.03 6.77 17.72
C GLN A 156 0.54 8.00 16.93
N PRO A 157 -0.76 8.09 16.56
CA PRO A 157 -1.32 9.26 15.88
C PRO A 157 -1.31 10.51 16.75
N PHE A 158 -1.14 10.34 18.05
CA PHE A 158 -1.10 11.40 19.05
C PHE A 158 0.02 11.14 20.05
N ASN A 159 0.78 12.16 20.43
CA ASN A 159 1.83 12.08 21.44
C ASN A 159 1.86 13.38 22.24
N GLU A 160 1.54 13.29 23.53
CA GLU A 160 1.52 14.45 24.43
C GLU A 160 2.91 14.94 24.85
N HIS A 161 3.90 14.07 24.78
CA HIS A 161 5.26 14.32 25.30
C HIS A 161 6.20 15.01 24.32
N ILE A 162 5.69 15.56 23.21
CA ILE A 162 6.48 16.37 22.27
C ILE A 162 5.80 17.70 21.97
N ILE A 163 6.58 18.76 21.75
CA ILE A 163 6.10 20.08 21.33
C ILE A 163 6.93 20.54 20.13
N PHE A 164 6.25 20.87 19.01
CA PHE A 164 6.87 21.49 17.85
C PHE A 164 6.94 23.01 18.03
N THR A 165 8.06 23.59 17.63
CA THR A 165 8.32 25.00 17.81
C THR A 165 9.26 25.55 16.73
N ASP A 166 9.09 26.83 16.40
CA ASP A 166 9.96 27.54 15.45
C ASP A 166 11.34 27.84 16.06
N SER A 167 11.35 28.34 17.31
CA SER A 167 12.57 28.70 18.00
C SER A 167 12.49 28.44 19.49
N ILE A 168 13.66 28.22 20.09
CA ILE A 168 13.81 27.87 21.51
C ILE A 168 14.93 28.78 22.09
N VAL A 169 14.65 29.38 23.23
CA VAL A 169 15.63 30.07 24.07
C VAL A 169 15.72 29.35 25.41
N VAL A 170 16.88 28.85 25.74
CA VAL A 170 17.17 28.16 26.99
C VAL A 170 17.85 29.11 27.96
N SER A 171 17.18 29.39 29.10
CA SER A 171 17.69 30.16 30.23
C SER A 171 17.44 29.41 31.55
N GLU A 172 17.08 30.05 32.63
CA GLU A 172 16.60 29.43 33.86
C GLU A 172 15.32 28.62 33.60
N SER A 173 14.46 29.07 32.67
CA SER A 173 13.31 28.36 32.10
C SER A 173 13.51 28.22 30.61
N VAL A 174 12.78 27.28 29.96
CA VAL A 174 12.78 27.13 28.51
C VAL A 174 11.62 27.92 27.92
N ILE A 175 11.98 28.90 27.09
CA ILE A 175 11.02 29.70 26.35
C ILE A 175 11.01 29.20 24.92
N TYR A 176 9.82 28.82 24.44
CA TYR A 176 9.65 28.42 23.04
C TYR A 176 8.62 29.31 22.33
N TYR A 177 8.78 29.44 21.04
CA TYR A 177 7.92 30.24 20.18
C TYR A 177 7.20 29.39 19.19
N GLN A 178 5.87 29.61 19.08
CA GLN A 178 5.02 29.04 18.04
C GLN A 178 4.41 30.20 17.25
N LYS A 179 5.02 30.55 16.12
CA LYS A 179 4.81 31.83 15.41
C LYS A 179 5.06 33.00 16.34
N SER A 180 4.02 33.77 16.65
CA SER A 180 4.09 34.94 17.53
C SER A 180 3.80 34.64 19.00
N HIS A 181 3.43 33.41 19.33
CA HIS A 181 3.09 33.02 20.71
C HIS A 181 4.32 32.55 21.45
N ARG A 182 4.63 33.26 22.54
CA ARG A 182 5.69 32.91 23.48
C ARG A 182 5.11 32.10 24.61
N THR A 183 5.66 30.92 24.87
CA THR A 183 5.29 30.08 26.00
C THR A 183 6.53 29.74 26.81
N GLN A 184 6.40 29.80 28.12
CA GLN A 184 7.48 29.48 29.07
C GLN A 184 7.15 28.13 29.75
N LEU A 185 8.12 27.21 29.74
CA LEU A 185 8.05 25.92 30.41
C LEU A 185 9.11 25.81 31.49
N GLN A 186 8.72 25.23 32.62
CA GLN A 186 9.64 24.86 33.68
C GLN A 186 10.50 23.69 33.21
N LYS A 187 11.78 23.66 33.61
CA LYS A 187 12.74 22.61 33.22
C LYS A 187 12.33 21.22 33.71
N GLU A 188 11.63 21.14 34.81
CA GLU A 188 11.18 19.88 35.44
C GLU A 188 10.20 19.10 34.53
N LYS A 189 9.47 19.80 33.65
CA LYS A 189 8.55 19.18 32.67
C LYS A 189 9.25 18.66 31.42
N LEU A 190 10.53 18.97 31.25
CA LEU A 190 11.30 18.63 30.07
C LEU A 190 12.18 17.41 30.32
N LEU A 191 12.28 16.55 29.32
CA LEU A 191 13.27 15.48 29.32
C LEU A 191 14.68 16.11 29.31
N LEU A 192 15.45 15.88 30.38
CA LEU A 192 16.81 16.39 30.52
C LEU A 192 17.82 15.29 30.20
N LYS A 193 18.86 15.63 29.45
CA LYS A 193 20.06 14.84 29.28
C LYS A 193 21.26 15.69 29.66
N ASP A 194 22.04 15.24 30.64
CA ASP A 194 23.18 15.99 31.17
C ASP A 194 22.79 17.38 31.68
N GLY A 195 21.61 17.51 32.35
CA GLY A 195 21.08 18.78 32.85
C GLY A 195 20.56 19.77 31.81
N LYS A 196 20.57 19.40 30.52
CA LYS A 196 20.08 20.23 29.42
C LYS A 196 18.81 19.62 28.80
N PRO A 197 17.85 20.46 28.35
CA PRO A 197 16.65 19.95 27.68
C PRO A 197 17.02 19.21 26.38
N VAL A 198 16.36 18.09 26.15
CA VAL A 198 16.51 17.33 24.91
C VAL A 198 15.75 18.06 23.80
N ILE A 199 16.48 18.65 22.90
CA ILE A 199 15.98 19.36 21.72
C ILE A 199 16.38 18.54 20.51
N GLU A 200 15.40 18.02 19.79
CA GLU A 200 15.60 17.34 18.51
C GLU A 200 15.16 18.26 17.36
N SER A 201 15.53 17.89 16.14
CA SER A 201 14.99 18.53 14.94
C SER A 201 14.27 17.50 14.09
N LYS A 202 13.05 17.83 13.65
CA LYS A 202 12.28 17.02 12.71
C LYS A 202 12.34 17.64 11.33
N PHE A 203 12.83 16.87 10.39
CA PHE A 203 12.92 17.24 8.99
C PHE A 203 11.72 16.67 8.22
N PHE A 204 11.01 17.54 7.47
CA PHE A 204 9.88 17.20 6.64
C PHE A 204 10.29 17.17 5.17
N LEU A 205 10.61 16.00 4.65
CA LEU A 205 11.13 15.80 3.28
C LEU A 205 10.18 16.35 2.21
N LEU A 206 8.88 16.00 2.31
CA LEU A 206 7.86 16.42 1.35
C LEU A 206 6.89 17.46 1.94
N GLY A 207 7.30 18.14 3.03
CA GLY A 207 6.47 19.10 3.72
C GLY A 207 5.31 18.47 4.49
N THR A 208 4.34 19.31 4.87
CA THR A 208 3.17 18.88 5.63
C THR A 208 1.87 19.29 4.95
N ASP A 209 0.77 18.71 5.39
CA ASP A 209 -0.58 19.00 4.92
C ASP A 209 -1.29 20.08 5.78
N GLU A 210 -2.59 20.29 5.52
CA GLU A 210 -3.45 21.25 6.23
C GLU A 210 -3.67 20.89 7.70
N TYR A 211 -3.41 19.64 8.10
CA TYR A 211 -3.44 19.17 9.49
C TYR A 211 -2.06 19.04 10.11
N GLY A 212 -1.01 19.53 9.44
CA GLY A 212 0.37 19.42 9.92
C GLY A 212 0.94 18.00 9.88
N ARG A 213 0.30 17.07 9.16
CA ARG A 213 0.75 15.68 9.02
C ARG A 213 1.87 15.59 7.98
N ASP A 214 2.80 14.68 8.20
CA ASP A 214 3.96 14.48 7.32
C ASP A 214 3.53 13.88 5.97
N ASN A 215 3.70 14.66 4.88
CA ASN A 215 3.34 14.23 3.53
C ASN A 215 4.18 13.06 3.01
N PHE A 216 5.43 12.89 3.46
CA PHE A 216 6.22 11.71 3.09
C PHE A 216 5.61 10.44 3.69
N ALA A 217 5.29 10.45 4.98
CA ALA A 217 4.63 9.31 5.62
C ALA A 217 3.28 9.00 4.96
N ARG A 218 2.48 10.03 4.68
CA ARG A 218 1.19 9.89 4.00
C ARG A 218 1.34 9.33 2.58
N LEU A 219 2.34 9.76 1.83
CA LEU A 219 2.60 9.24 0.48
C LEU A 219 2.97 7.75 0.51
N ILE A 220 3.86 7.33 1.43
CA ILE A 220 4.27 5.93 1.58
C ILE A 220 3.09 5.04 1.97
N TYR A 221 2.33 5.41 3.00
CA TYR A 221 1.14 4.65 3.41
C TYR A 221 0.01 4.76 2.37
N GLY A 222 -0.13 5.91 1.71
CA GLY A 222 -1.08 6.11 0.61
C GLY A 222 -0.81 5.20 -0.58
N THR A 223 0.46 5.01 -0.93
CA THR A 223 0.88 4.03 -1.92
C THR A 223 0.40 2.63 -1.54
N ARG A 224 0.57 2.22 -0.28
CA ARG A 224 0.12 0.92 0.23
C ARG A 224 -1.39 0.75 0.07
N ILE A 225 -2.18 1.77 0.45
CA ILE A 225 -3.65 1.72 0.38
C ILE A 225 -4.12 1.66 -1.08
N SER A 226 -3.64 2.54 -1.95
CA SER A 226 -4.04 2.55 -3.36
C SER A 226 -3.67 1.25 -4.08
N LEU A 227 -2.49 0.68 -3.81
CA LEU A 227 -2.10 -0.63 -4.34
C LEU A 227 -2.96 -1.76 -3.77
N PHE A 228 -3.27 -1.73 -2.48
CA PHE A 228 -4.10 -2.76 -1.84
C PHE A 228 -5.53 -2.77 -2.43
N VAL A 229 -6.12 -1.60 -2.66
CA VAL A 229 -7.40 -1.48 -3.38
C VAL A 229 -7.30 -2.03 -4.79
N GLY A 230 -6.24 -1.65 -5.52
CA GLY A 230 -5.99 -2.12 -6.88
C GLY A 230 -5.92 -3.65 -6.97
N PHE A 231 -5.08 -4.27 -6.15
CA PHE A 231 -4.94 -5.74 -6.11
C PHE A 231 -6.22 -6.43 -5.63
N GLY A 232 -6.85 -5.92 -4.58
CA GLY A 232 -8.09 -6.49 -4.03
C GLY A 232 -9.21 -6.51 -5.06
N ALA A 233 -9.44 -5.40 -5.77
CA ALA A 233 -10.47 -5.32 -6.80
C ALA A 233 -10.16 -6.24 -8.00
N VAL A 234 -8.89 -6.32 -8.42
CA VAL A 234 -8.48 -7.22 -9.51
C VAL A 234 -8.71 -8.68 -9.13
N ILE A 235 -8.43 -9.08 -7.88
CA ILE A 235 -8.68 -10.44 -7.39
C ILE A 235 -10.17 -10.75 -7.43
N VAL A 236 -11.03 -9.84 -6.96
CA VAL A 236 -12.50 -10.03 -7.03
C VAL A 236 -12.95 -10.17 -8.48
N SER A 237 -12.52 -9.29 -9.37
CA SER A 237 -12.84 -9.36 -10.81
C SER A 237 -12.36 -10.65 -11.46
N PHE A 238 -11.17 -11.12 -11.09
CA PHE A 238 -10.57 -12.36 -11.60
C PHE A 238 -11.47 -13.58 -11.30
N PHE A 239 -11.86 -13.75 -10.04
CA PHE A 239 -12.70 -14.90 -9.68
C PHE A 239 -14.08 -14.84 -10.34
N ILE A 240 -14.74 -13.69 -10.32
CA ILE A 240 -16.05 -13.53 -10.97
C ILE A 240 -15.94 -13.76 -12.48
N GLY A 241 -14.98 -13.13 -13.14
CA GLY A 241 -14.81 -13.21 -14.59
C GLY A 241 -14.44 -14.59 -15.08
N ILE A 242 -13.56 -15.32 -14.36
CA ILE A 242 -13.20 -16.70 -14.70
C ILE A 242 -14.38 -17.64 -14.49
N ILE A 243 -15.03 -17.60 -13.32
CA ILE A 243 -16.12 -18.53 -13.00
C ILE A 243 -17.30 -18.34 -13.96
N LEU A 244 -17.74 -17.10 -14.16
CA LEU A 244 -18.87 -16.82 -15.06
C LEU A 244 -18.49 -17.03 -16.53
N GLY A 245 -17.29 -16.61 -16.95
CA GLY A 245 -16.81 -16.80 -18.33
C GLY A 245 -16.65 -18.28 -18.70
N PHE A 246 -16.05 -19.07 -17.79
CA PHE A 246 -15.96 -20.52 -17.98
C PHE A 246 -17.33 -21.17 -18.03
N THR A 247 -18.21 -20.91 -17.06
CA THR A 247 -19.51 -21.56 -17.00
C THR A 247 -20.38 -21.21 -18.21
N ALA A 248 -20.37 -19.97 -18.69
CA ALA A 248 -21.07 -19.54 -19.88
C ALA A 248 -20.50 -20.18 -21.14
N GLY A 249 -19.19 -20.12 -21.36
CA GLY A 249 -18.53 -20.70 -22.53
C GLY A 249 -18.64 -22.23 -22.57
N TYR A 250 -18.55 -22.89 -21.40
CA TYR A 250 -18.67 -24.34 -21.32
C TYR A 250 -20.11 -24.84 -21.55
N ARG A 251 -21.12 -24.29 -20.85
CA ARG A 251 -22.51 -24.68 -20.97
C ARG A 251 -23.13 -24.31 -22.30
N GLY A 252 -22.86 -23.06 -22.75
CA GLY A 252 -23.51 -22.51 -23.95
C GLY A 252 -25.01 -22.28 -23.77
N GLY A 253 -25.73 -22.23 -24.88
CA GLY A 253 -27.20 -22.20 -24.90
C GLY A 253 -27.78 -20.92 -24.24
N MET A 254 -28.95 -21.10 -23.60
CA MET A 254 -29.69 -19.99 -22.98
C MET A 254 -28.92 -19.31 -21.82
N PHE A 255 -28.17 -20.11 -21.01
CA PHE A 255 -27.39 -19.58 -19.90
C PHE A 255 -26.30 -18.62 -20.38
N ASP A 256 -25.59 -18.98 -21.43
CA ASP A 256 -24.60 -18.13 -22.07
C ASP A 256 -25.22 -16.84 -22.65
N THR A 257 -26.34 -17.00 -23.35
CA THR A 257 -27.06 -15.85 -23.93
C THR A 257 -27.52 -14.86 -22.87
N VAL A 258 -28.11 -15.35 -21.77
CA VAL A 258 -28.57 -14.46 -20.68
C VAL A 258 -27.41 -13.72 -20.00
N LEU A 259 -26.32 -14.43 -19.65
CA LEU A 259 -25.16 -13.79 -19.04
C LEU A 259 -24.49 -12.78 -19.97
N ASN A 260 -24.42 -13.08 -21.26
CA ASN A 260 -23.83 -12.17 -22.22
C ASN A 260 -24.70 -10.91 -22.38
N ARG A 261 -26.03 -11.03 -22.48
CA ARG A 261 -26.95 -9.89 -22.52
C ARG A 261 -26.88 -9.05 -21.25
N PHE A 262 -26.81 -9.69 -20.08
CA PHE A 262 -26.64 -9.01 -18.81
C PHE A 262 -25.31 -8.20 -18.80
N THR A 263 -24.22 -8.80 -19.24
CA THR A 263 -22.92 -8.13 -19.34
C THR A 263 -22.96 -6.95 -20.32
N GLU A 264 -23.63 -7.09 -21.47
CA GLU A 264 -23.83 -6.02 -22.45
C GLU A 264 -24.63 -4.84 -21.89
N LEU A 265 -25.67 -5.13 -21.11
CA LEU A 265 -26.46 -4.13 -20.41
C LEU A 265 -25.56 -3.29 -19.45
N PHE A 266 -24.76 -3.94 -18.62
CA PHE A 266 -23.89 -3.22 -17.70
C PHE A 266 -22.78 -2.44 -18.43
N LEU A 267 -22.23 -2.95 -19.52
CA LEU A 267 -21.23 -2.25 -20.32
C LEU A 267 -21.81 -1.04 -21.09
N SER A 268 -23.13 -0.97 -21.30
CA SER A 268 -23.75 0.19 -21.92
C SER A 268 -23.86 1.40 -21.00
N PHE A 269 -23.78 1.21 -19.69
CA PHE A 269 -23.77 2.30 -18.72
C PHE A 269 -22.33 2.72 -18.38
N PRO A 270 -22.09 4.03 -18.20
CA PRO A 270 -20.79 4.47 -17.69
C PRO A 270 -20.60 3.95 -16.25
N VAL A 271 -19.72 2.96 -16.11
CA VAL A 271 -19.52 2.20 -14.86
C VAL A 271 -19.23 3.09 -13.67
N ILE A 272 -18.56 4.24 -13.88
CA ILE A 272 -18.23 5.17 -12.80
C ILE A 272 -19.47 5.70 -12.07
N TYR A 273 -20.57 5.98 -12.78
CA TYR A 273 -21.81 6.45 -12.15
C TYR A 273 -22.46 5.38 -11.28
N LEU A 274 -22.40 4.11 -11.71
CA LEU A 274 -22.90 3.00 -10.91
C LEU A 274 -22.09 2.85 -9.62
N ILE A 275 -20.77 2.94 -9.72
CA ILE A 275 -19.86 2.87 -8.57
C ILE A 275 -20.18 3.99 -7.57
N VAL A 276 -20.26 5.24 -8.06
CA VAL A 276 -20.59 6.43 -7.23
C VAL A 276 -21.93 6.24 -6.54
N LEU A 277 -22.96 5.78 -7.28
CA LEU A 277 -24.30 5.54 -6.71
C LEU A 277 -24.25 4.49 -5.59
N ILE A 278 -23.59 3.36 -5.82
CA ILE A 278 -23.49 2.28 -4.82
C ILE A 278 -22.75 2.79 -3.57
N LEU A 279 -21.63 3.47 -3.72
CA LEU A 279 -20.86 4.00 -2.59
C LEU A 279 -21.61 5.11 -1.84
N ALA A 280 -22.39 5.94 -2.54
CA ALA A 280 -23.22 6.96 -1.90
C ALA A 280 -24.37 6.36 -1.08
N LEU A 281 -24.95 5.23 -1.51
CA LEU A 281 -26.06 4.56 -0.81
C LEU A 281 -25.58 3.69 0.36
N PHE A 282 -24.47 2.95 0.19
CA PHE A 282 -24.01 1.94 1.16
C PHE A 282 -22.84 2.42 2.01
N GLY A 283 -22.32 3.61 1.76
CA GLY A 283 -21.17 4.17 2.44
C GLY A 283 -19.84 3.76 1.82
N SER A 284 -18.84 4.65 1.96
CA SER A 284 -17.49 4.43 1.48
C SER A 284 -16.61 3.89 2.62
N SER A 285 -16.03 2.75 2.39
CA SER A 285 -14.98 2.14 3.23
C SER A 285 -13.95 1.46 2.33
N LEU A 286 -12.79 1.13 2.88
CA LEU A 286 -11.76 0.41 2.14
C LEU A 286 -12.31 -0.86 1.46
N PHE A 287 -13.08 -1.67 2.19
CA PHE A 287 -13.68 -2.90 1.67
C PHE A 287 -14.81 -2.64 0.69
N SER A 288 -15.67 -1.64 0.94
CA SER A 288 -16.74 -1.27 0.00
C SER A 288 -16.16 -0.87 -1.35
N VAL A 289 -15.10 -0.06 -1.37
CA VAL A 289 -14.42 0.38 -2.60
C VAL A 289 -13.82 -0.81 -3.34
N ILE A 290 -13.14 -1.73 -2.65
CA ILE A 290 -12.56 -2.94 -3.25
C ILE A 290 -13.64 -3.80 -3.90
N ILE A 291 -14.74 -4.05 -3.19
CA ILE A 291 -15.82 -4.91 -3.68
C ILE A 291 -16.51 -4.27 -4.88
N VAL A 292 -16.86 -2.99 -4.80
CA VAL A 292 -17.60 -2.31 -5.87
C VAL A 292 -16.75 -2.17 -7.13
N LEU A 293 -15.46 -1.80 -7.00
CA LEU A 293 -14.51 -1.77 -8.12
C LEU A 293 -14.27 -3.18 -8.70
N GLY A 294 -14.19 -4.19 -7.85
CA GLY A 294 -14.03 -5.58 -8.27
C GLY A 294 -15.25 -6.11 -9.03
N ILE A 295 -16.45 -5.85 -8.52
CA ILE A 295 -17.69 -6.22 -9.20
C ILE A 295 -17.87 -5.45 -10.50
N SER A 296 -17.32 -4.26 -10.64
CA SER A 296 -17.41 -3.48 -11.88
C SER A 296 -16.38 -3.90 -12.94
N GLY A 297 -15.30 -4.60 -12.56
CA GLY A 297 -14.20 -4.96 -13.48
C GLY A 297 -14.33 -6.31 -14.18
N TRP A 298 -15.20 -7.21 -13.73
CA TRP A 298 -15.28 -8.60 -14.21
C TRP A 298 -15.80 -8.75 -15.65
N MET A 299 -16.55 -7.79 -16.15
CA MET A 299 -17.30 -7.92 -17.43
C MET A 299 -16.38 -8.13 -18.63
N THR A 300 -15.30 -7.39 -18.72
CA THR A 300 -14.30 -7.53 -19.80
C THR A 300 -13.60 -8.89 -19.70
N LEU A 301 -13.22 -9.29 -18.50
CA LEU A 301 -12.58 -10.58 -18.27
C LEU A 301 -13.52 -11.74 -18.59
N PHE A 302 -14.81 -11.64 -18.22
CA PHE A 302 -15.85 -12.60 -18.60
C PHE A 302 -15.89 -12.82 -20.12
N LYS A 303 -15.95 -11.75 -20.91
CA LYS A 303 -16.00 -11.87 -22.39
C LYS A 303 -14.76 -12.55 -22.96
N ILE A 304 -13.56 -12.22 -22.42
CA ILE A 304 -12.30 -12.84 -22.84
C ILE A 304 -12.34 -14.34 -22.51
N VAL A 305 -12.59 -14.69 -21.26
CA VAL A 305 -12.60 -16.09 -20.80
C VAL A 305 -13.66 -16.92 -21.54
N ARG A 306 -14.87 -16.38 -21.67
CA ARG A 306 -15.94 -17.03 -22.44
C ARG A 306 -15.53 -17.30 -23.89
N GLY A 307 -14.97 -16.30 -24.58
CA GLY A 307 -14.51 -16.42 -25.96
C GLY A 307 -13.44 -17.49 -26.13
N GLU A 308 -12.45 -17.51 -25.26
CA GLU A 308 -11.40 -18.53 -25.24
C GLU A 308 -11.96 -19.94 -24.97
N VAL A 309 -12.84 -20.10 -23.97
CA VAL A 309 -13.47 -21.39 -23.67
C VAL A 309 -14.27 -21.92 -24.85
N VAL A 310 -15.06 -21.09 -25.53
CA VAL A 310 -15.81 -21.49 -26.73
C VAL A 310 -14.85 -21.93 -27.85
N SER A 311 -13.73 -21.25 -28.03
CA SER A 311 -12.70 -21.63 -29.01
C SER A 311 -12.01 -22.94 -28.66
N LEU A 312 -11.66 -23.13 -27.38
CA LEU A 312 -10.95 -24.32 -26.91
C LEU A 312 -11.81 -25.59 -26.94
N LYS A 313 -13.12 -25.48 -26.74
CA LYS A 313 -14.04 -26.62 -26.84
C LYS A 313 -14.01 -27.31 -28.21
N GLN A 314 -13.57 -26.66 -29.27
CA GLN A 314 -13.46 -27.19 -30.62
C GLN A 314 -12.12 -27.89 -30.87
N LYS A 315 -11.21 -27.94 -29.90
CA LYS A 315 -9.86 -28.52 -30.05
C LYS A 315 -9.85 -29.99 -29.61
N ASP A 316 -9.07 -30.79 -30.33
CA ASP A 316 -9.01 -32.26 -30.12
C ASP A 316 -8.57 -32.64 -28.69
N PHE A 317 -7.64 -31.89 -28.10
CA PHE A 317 -7.19 -32.15 -26.73
C PHE A 317 -8.32 -31.96 -25.69
N PHE A 318 -9.20 -30.96 -25.92
CA PHE A 318 -10.36 -30.73 -25.04
C PHE A 318 -11.39 -31.83 -25.16
N ILE A 319 -11.72 -32.26 -26.38
CA ILE A 319 -12.65 -33.37 -26.64
C ILE A 319 -12.10 -34.65 -26.02
N SER A 320 -10.82 -34.92 -26.17
CA SER A 320 -10.16 -36.09 -25.56
C SER A 320 -10.22 -36.05 -24.03
N ALA A 321 -10.01 -34.91 -23.41
CA ALA A 321 -10.07 -34.73 -21.95
C ALA A 321 -11.52 -34.97 -21.43
N GLU A 322 -12.53 -34.54 -22.18
CA GLU A 322 -13.94 -34.77 -21.86
C GLU A 322 -14.33 -36.27 -22.01
N LEU A 323 -13.82 -36.95 -23.05
CA LEU A 323 -14.03 -38.37 -23.27
C LEU A 323 -13.37 -39.25 -22.20
N ILE A 324 -12.24 -38.86 -21.63
CA ILE A 324 -11.57 -39.54 -20.51
C ILE A 324 -12.36 -39.36 -19.19
N GLY A 325 -13.37 -38.48 -19.16
CA GLY A 325 -14.25 -38.26 -18.01
C GLY A 325 -13.74 -37.24 -17.00
N LEU A 326 -12.88 -36.30 -17.38
CA LEU A 326 -12.49 -35.21 -16.49
C LEU A 326 -13.71 -34.38 -16.07
N ASN A 327 -13.78 -34.06 -14.78
CA ASN A 327 -14.85 -33.21 -14.28
C ASN A 327 -14.61 -31.75 -14.66
N LYS A 328 -15.65 -30.90 -14.52
CA LYS A 328 -15.60 -29.49 -14.94
C LYS A 328 -14.48 -28.66 -14.27
N LEU A 329 -14.18 -28.92 -13.00
CA LEU A 329 -13.12 -28.25 -12.27
C LEU A 329 -11.73 -28.70 -12.75
N GLN A 330 -11.59 -29.99 -13.05
CA GLN A 330 -10.38 -30.53 -13.66
C GLN A 330 -10.16 -29.93 -15.06
N LEU A 331 -11.18 -29.95 -15.94
CA LEU A 331 -11.13 -29.32 -17.25
C LEU A 331 -10.72 -27.83 -17.17
N LEU A 332 -11.32 -27.07 -16.24
CA LEU A 332 -10.93 -25.68 -16.01
C LEU A 332 -9.46 -25.55 -15.59
N GLY A 333 -9.05 -26.35 -14.59
CA GLY A 333 -7.73 -26.20 -13.97
C GLY A 333 -6.57 -26.72 -14.80
N THR A 334 -6.74 -27.85 -15.49
CA THR A 334 -5.66 -28.54 -16.23
C THR A 334 -5.62 -28.19 -17.71
N GLU A 335 -6.78 -28.02 -18.35
CA GLU A 335 -6.86 -27.88 -19.80
C GLU A 335 -7.08 -26.42 -20.24
N ILE A 336 -7.99 -25.70 -19.57
CA ILE A 336 -8.40 -24.37 -20.01
C ILE A 336 -7.52 -23.30 -19.40
N LEU A 337 -7.42 -23.25 -18.06
CA LEU A 337 -6.75 -22.16 -17.35
C LEU A 337 -5.29 -21.96 -17.80
N PRO A 338 -4.46 -23.01 -18.00
CA PRO A 338 -3.09 -22.79 -18.48
C PRO A 338 -3.02 -22.12 -19.86
N VAL A 339 -3.97 -22.43 -20.74
CA VAL A 339 -4.00 -21.88 -22.11
C VAL A 339 -4.47 -20.43 -22.10
N ILE A 340 -5.53 -20.11 -21.32
CA ILE A 340 -6.09 -18.75 -21.27
C ILE A 340 -5.34 -17.81 -20.35
N LEU A 341 -4.39 -18.31 -19.53
CA LEU A 341 -3.63 -17.48 -18.58
C LEU A 341 -2.98 -16.28 -19.25
N ALA A 342 -2.51 -16.45 -20.47
CA ALA A 342 -1.85 -15.42 -21.23
C ALA A 342 -2.74 -14.17 -21.46
N PRO A 343 -3.88 -14.26 -22.18
CA PRO A 343 -4.79 -13.13 -22.36
C PRO A 343 -5.40 -12.65 -21.05
N VAL A 344 -5.62 -13.53 -20.09
CA VAL A 344 -6.12 -13.17 -18.75
C VAL A 344 -5.13 -12.27 -18.02
N ILE A 345 -3.84 -12.66 -17.93
CA ILE A 345 -2.81 -11.83 -17.25
C ILE A 345 -2.70 -10.45 -17.89
N VAL A 346 -2.67 -10.37 -19.21
CA VAL A 346 -2.61 -9.09 -19.92
C VAL A 346 -3.81 -8.21 -19.56
N ASN A 347 -5.01 -8.79 -19.56
CA ASN A 347 -6.23 -8.07 -19.18
C ASN A 347 -6.20 -7.60 -17.72
N LEU A 348 -5.74 -8.46 -16.78
CA LEU A 348 -5.64 -8.10 -15.36
C LEU A 348 -4.66 -6.95 -15.10
N VAL A 349 -3.56 -6.87 -15.86
CA VAL A 349 -2.61 -5.76 -15.74
C VAL A 349 -3.25 -4.44 -16.16
N PHE A 350 -3.99 -4.41 -17.27
CA PHE A 350 -4.71 -3.21 -17.68
C PHE A 350 -5.89 -2.90 -16.76
N LEU A 351 -6.61 -3.92 -16.27
CA LEU A 351 -7.65 -3.75 -15.27
C LEU A 351 -7.11 -3.11 -13.99
N PHE A 352 -5.94 -3.53 -13.51
CA PHE A 352 -5.28 -2.94 -12.34
C PHE A 352 -5.02 -1.44 -12.52
N SER A 353 -4.55 -1.02 -13.70
CA SER A 353 -4.36 0.40 -14.00
C SER A 353 -5.68 1.18 -13.96
N ASN A 354 -6.74 0.63 -14.57
CA ASN A 354 -8.06 1.25 -14.58
C ASN A 354 -8.65 1.35 -13.16
N VAL A 355 -8.49 0.33 -12.35
CA VAL A 355 -8.95 0.31 -10.95
C VAL A 355 -8.23 1.36 -10.11
N ILE A 356 -6.90 1.47 -10.23
CA ILE A 356 -6.14 2.51 -9.51
C ILE A 356 -6.60 3.91 -9.91
N LEU A 357 -6.82 4.14 -11.20
CA LEU A 357 -7.32 5.44 -11.68
C LEU A 357 -8.73 5.71 -11.17
N ALA A 358 -9.62 4.72 -11.18
CA ALA A 358 -10.97 4.83 -10.65
C ALA A 358 -10.98 5.06 -9.14
N GLU A 359 -10.13 4.36 -8.36
CA GLU A 359 -9.94 4.60 -6.92
C GLU A 359 -9.51 6.05 -6.65
N ALA A 360 -8.50 6.53 -7.39
CA ALA A 360 -8.01 7.89 -7.23
C ALA A 360 -9.10 8.93 -7.54
N ALA A 361 -9.92 8.71 -8.59
CA ALA A 361 -11.04 9.57 -8.93
C ALA A 361 -12.14 9.55 -7.86
N LEU A 362 -12.51 8.38 -7.33
CA LEU A 362 -13.49 8.23 -6.25
C LEU A 362 -13.01 8.90 -4.96
N SER A 363 -11.74 8.67 -4.59
CA SER A 363 -11.12 9.27 -3.42
C SER A 363 -11.03 10.80 -3.57
N TYR A 364 -10.74 11.31 -4.77
CA TYR A 364 -10.79 12.73 -5.08
C TYR A 364 -12.20 13.33 -4.95
N LEU A 365 -13.24 12.57 -5.26
CA LEU A 365 -14.64 12.99 -5.05
C LEU A 365 -15.13 12.81 -3.60
N GLY A 366 -14.26 12.37 -2.67
CA GLY A 366 -14.62 12.11 -1.28
C GLY A 366 -15.36 10.79 -1.05
N LEU A 367 -15.50 9.93 -2.06
CA LEU A 367 -16.13 8.61 -2.00
C LEU A 367 -15.10 7.46 -1.95
N GLY A 368 -13.87 7.75 -1.52
CA GLY A 368 -12.77 6.79 -1.44
C GLY A 368 -12.75 5.97 -0.16
N THR A 369 -11.54 5.62 0.29
CA THR A 369 -11.27 4.75 1.45
C THR A 369 -11.58 5.40 2.81
N GLY A 370 -12.13 6.61 2.82
CA GLY A 370 -12.43 7.41 4.00
C GLY A 370 -11.23 8.24 4.50
N ASN A 371 -11.49 9.14 5.44
CA ASN A 371 -10.49 10.09 5.96
C ASN A 371 -9.41 9.44 6.84
N MET A 372 -9.63 8.20 7.30
CA MET A 372 -8.71 7.49 8.18
C MET A 372 -7.54 6.81 7.44
N HIS A 373 -7.62 6.70 6.12
CA HIS A 373 -6.59 6.02 5.33
C HIS A 373 -6.13 6.93 4.21
N PRO A 374 -4.85 7.37 4.22
CA PRO A 374 -4.33 8.15 3.12
C PRO A 374 -4.35 7.29 1.84
N SER A 375 -4.90 7.81 0.75
CA SER A 375 -4.71 7.30 -0.61
C SER A 375 -4.23 8.43 -1.50
N TRP A 376 -3.70 8.13 -2.67
CA TRP A 376 -3.23 9.19 -3.57
C TRP A 376 -4.36 10.16 -3.97
N GLY A 377 -5.55 9.62 -4.24
CA GLY A 377 -6.71 10.44 -4.57
C GLY A 377 -7.17 11.32 -3.40
N ALA A 378 -7.20 10.79 -2.17
CA ALA A 378 -7.53 11.55 -0.98
C ALA A 378 -6.52 12.68 -0.69
N MET A 379 -5.22 12.42 -0.89
CA MET A 379 -4.17 13.45 -0.76
C MET A 379 -4.32 14.57 -1.80
N ILE A 380 -4.66 14.22 -3.07
CA ILE A 380 -4.91 15.20 -4.13
C ILE A 380 -6.15 16.03 -3.78
N ASN A 381 -7.22 15.40 -3.28
CA ASN A 381 -8.44 16.10 -2.84
C ASN A 381 -8.12 17.13 -1.74
N SER A 382 -7.43 16.72 -0.67
CA SER A 382 -7.03 17.63 0.40
C SER A 382 -6.16 18.79 -0.12
N GLY A 383 -5.32 18.54 -1.11
CA GLY A 383 -4.42 19.56 -1.67
C GLY A 383 -5.10 20.60 -2.56
N GLN A 384 -6.29 20.33 -3.12
CA GLN A 384 -6.91 21.23 -4.11
C GLN A 384 -7.23 22.63 -3.57
N GLU A 385 -7.64 22.74 -2.30
CA GLU A 385 -7.93 24.02 -1.65
C GLU A 385 -6.68 24.86 -1.38
N TYR A 386 -5.53 24.18 -1.33
CA TYR A 386 -4.24 24.81 -0.96
C TYR A 386 -3.25 24.87 -2.12
N ILE A 387 -3.67 24.69 -3.37
CA ILE A 387 -2.78 24.56 -4.53
C ILE A 387 -1.79 25.73 -4.67
N TYR A 388 -2.21 26.96 -4.38
CA TYR A 388 -1.35 28.15 -4.45
C TYR A 388 -0.37 28.29 -3.29
N LYS A 389 -0.63 27.61 -2.16
CA LYS A 389 0.18 27.69 -0.94
C LYS A 389 0.99 26.43 -0.69
N ALA A 390 0.45 25.27 -1.10
CA ALA A 390 0.98 23.95 -0.80
C ALA A 390 0.86 23.00 -2.00
N TRP A 391 1.42 23.41 -3.15
CA TRP A 391 1.40 22.66 -4.41
C TRP A 391 1.92 21.22 -4.26
N TRP A 392 2.81 20.96 -3.30
CA TRP A 392 3.41 19.66 -3.04
C TRP A 392 2.39 18.59 -2.62
N MET A 393 1.27 18.99 -2.00
CA MET A 393 0.19 18.09 -1.60
C MET A 393 -0.49 17.42 -2.81
N ILE A 394 -0.42 18.04 -3.99
CA ILE A 394 -0.97 17.49 -5.24
C ILE A 394 0.12 16.84 -6.09
N VAL A 395 1.26 17.51 -6.22
CA VAL A 395 2.31 17.10 -7.17
C VAL A 395 2.91 15.75 -6.79
N PHE A 396 3.20 15.49 -5.52
CA PHE A 396 3.81 14.22 -5.12
C PHE A 396 2.87 13.02 -5.29
N PRO A 397 1.62 13.01 -4.78
CA PRO A 397 0.72 11.88 -5.02
C PRO A 397 0.31 11.77 -6.49
N GLY A 398 0.14 12.88 -7.20
CA GLY A 398 -0.13 12.87 -8.64
C GLY A 398 1.00 12.24 -9.45
N THR A 399 2.25 12.58 -9.12
CA THR A 399 3.44 11.96 -9.74
C THR A 399 3.51 10.47 -9.44
N ALA A 400 3.26 10.04 -8.19
CA ALA A 400 3.23 8.64 -7.82
C ALA A 400 2.17 7.86 -8.63
N LEU A 401 0.97 8.42 -8.78
CA LEU A 401 -0.10 7.86 -9.60
C LEU A 401 0.33 7.71 -11.07
N ILE A 402 0.86 8.78 -11.70
CA ILE A 402 1.30 8.77 -13.09
C ILE A 402 2.41 7.74 -13.32
N LEU A 403 3.41 7.70 -12.45
CA LEU A 403 4.51 6.74 -12.55
C LEU A 403 4.02 5.30 -12.40
N THR A 404 3.07 5.06 -11.51
CA THR A 404 2.44 3.73 -11.33
C THR A 404 1.69 3.30 -12.59
N LEU A 405 0.82 4.16 -13.12
CA LEU A 405 0.08 3.86 -14.36
C LEU A 405 1.02 3.62 -15.54
N PHE A 406 2.05 4.44 -15.68
CA PHE A 406 3.08 4.25 -16.71
C PHE A 406 3.78 2.90 -16.57
N ALA A 407 4.24 2.56 -15.37
CA ALA A 407 4.99 1.33 -15.12
C ALA A 407 4.12 0.08 -15.34
N VAL A 408 2.87 0.07 -14.85
CA VAL A 408 1.94 -1.05 -15.03
C VAL A 408 1.59 -1.23 -16.50
N ASN A 409 1.18 -0.16 -17.20
CA ASN A 409 0.80 -0.24 -18.61
C ASN A 409 1.97 -0.63 -19.52
N SER A 410 3.18 -0.12 -19.24
CA SER A 410 4.39 -0.50 -19.97
C SER A 410 4.73 -1.98 -19.76
N SER A 411 4.67 -2.46 -18.53
CA SER A 411 4.89 -3.88 -18.24
C SER A 411 3.82 -4.78 -18.86
N GLY A 412 2.55 -4.34 -18.88
CA GLY A 412 1.49 -5.05 -19.58
C GLY A 412 1.76 -5.22 -21.08
N ARG A 413 2.25 -4.17 -21.74
CA ARG A 413 2.66 -4.25 -23.15
C ARG A 413 3.86 -5.19 -23.37
N GLU A 414 4.86 -5.17 -22.48
CA GLU A 414 6.00 -6.08 -22.55
C GLU A 414 5.56 -7.55 -22.37
N ILE A 415 4.69 -7.82 -21.40
CA ILE A 415 4.11 -9.15 -21.18
C ILE A 415 3.34 -9.61 -22.41
N ASN A 416 2.49 -8.75 -23.01
CA ASN A 416 1.73 -9.09 -24.20
C ASN A 416 2.63 -9.45 -25.39
N LYS A 417 3.74 -8.73 -25.60
CA LYS A 417 4.73 -9.05 -26.64
C LYS A 417 5.40 -10.41 -26.43
N ILE A 418 5.73 -10.75 -25.17
CA ILE A 418 6.33 -12.04 -24.84
C ILE A 418 5.35 -13.18 -25.15
N ILE A 419 4.08 -12.98 -24.83
CA ILE A 419 3.02 -13.99 -24.99
C ILE A 419 2.58 -14.10 -26.46
N ASN A 420 2.49 -12.99 -27.19
CA ASN A 420 2.05 -12.89 -28.57
C ASN A 420 3.15 -12.36 -29.51
N PRO A 421 4.19 -13.15 -29.84
CA PRO A 421 5.31 -12.67 -30.66
C PRO A 421 4.93 -12.27 -32.09
N ARG A 422 3.72 -12.67 -32.56
CA ARG A 422 3.22 -12.34 -33.91
C ARG A 422 2.79 -10.88 -34.07
N LEU A 423 2.70 -10.10 -32.99
CA LEU A 423 2.35 -8.67 -33.07
C LEU A 423 3.53 -7.76 -33.46
N GLU A 424 4.72 -8.32 -33.69
CA GLU A 424 5.92 -7.59 -34.13
C GLU A 424 6.17 -7.64 -35.65
N ARG A 425 5.22 -8.22 -36.43
CA ARG A 425 5.32 -8.28 -37.91
C ARG A 425 4.37 -7.30 -38.59
#